data_1e0e43b4188099f89d79d99cc1caba4e
#
_entry.id   1e0e43b4188099f89d79d99cc1caba4e
#
_cell.length_a   1.000
_cell.length_b   1.000
_cell.length_c   1.000
_cell.angle_alpha   90.00
_cell.angle_beta   90.00
_cell.angle_gamma   90.00
#
_symmetry.space_group_name_H-M   'P 1'
#
loop_
_entity.id
_entity.type
_entity.pdbx_description
1 polymer ?
#
loop_
_entity_poly.entity_id
_entity_poly.type
_entity_poly.pdbx_seq_one_letter_code
_entity_poly.pdbx_strand_id
1 'polypeptide(L)' 'DGIFKIAIIDDVLATGGTAEGIAKALDALKITVDGKEYGVKVTEFIFLAELDGLYGRNRLEKIAPVYSIAHIK' A
#
# COMPACT_ATOMS: atom_id res chain seq x y z
N ASP A 1 -16.95 -15.09 -6.04
CA ASP A 1 -15.87 -14.62 -5.22
C ASP A 1 -14.98 -13.71 -6.03
N GLY A 2 -14.60 -12.59 -5.46
CA GLY A 2 -13.79 -11.62 -6.13
C GLY A 2 -12.73 -11.02 -5.22
N ILE A 3 -11.97 -10.11 -5.79
CA ILE A 3 -10.92 -9.40 -5.07
C ILE A 3 -11.08 -7.92 -5.36
N PHE A 4 -11.18 -7.10 -4.31
CA PHE A 4 -11.08 -5.66 -4.45
C PHE A 4 -9.61 -5.28 -4.58
N LYS A 5 -9.29 -4.60 -5.66
CA LYS A 5 -7.94 -4.08 -5.90
C LYS A 5 -7.90 -2.64 -5.47
N ILE A 6 -7.00 -2.31 -4.56
CA ILE A 6 -6.92 -0.97 -4.00
C ILE A 6 -5.50 -0.42 -4.10
N ALA A 7 -5.41 0.90 -4.19
CA ALA A 7 -4.14 1.61 -4.10
C ALA A 7 -4.09 2.32 -2.75
N ILE A 8 -2.92 2.32 -2.12
CA ILE A 8 -2.69 3.10 -0.91
C ILE A 8 -2.03 4.41 -1.32
N ILE A 9 -2.70 5.52 -1.03
CA ILE A 9 -2.23 6.87 -1.38
C ILE A 9 -2.00 7.64 -0.10
N ASP A 10 -0.81 8.22 0.05
CA ASP A 10 -0.48 9.01 1.23
C ASP A 10 0.44 10.16 0.84
N ASP A 11 0.69 11.08 1.76
CA ASP A 11 1.47 12.28 1.46
C ASP A 11 2.98 11.99 1.44
N VAL A 12 3.53 11.34 2.45
CA VAL A 12 4.98 11.14 2.56
C VAL A 12 5.33 9.68 2.85
N LEU A 13 6.27 9.16 2.07
CA LEU A 13 6.87 7.86 2.35
C LEU A 13 8.16 8.08 3.14
N ALA A 14 8.16 7.67 4.40
CA ALA A 14 9.34 7.69 5.26
C ALA A 14 9.92 6.27 5.36
N THR A 15 9.76 5.59 6.48
CA THR A 15 10.28 4.23 6.65
C THR A 15 9.42 3.16 5.97
N GLY A 16 8.18 3.50 5.65
CA GLY A 16 7.23 2.56 5.06
C GLY A 16 6.51 1.67 6.07
N GLY A 17 6.83 1.79 7.35
CA GLY A 17 6.24 0.91 8.37
C GLY A 17 4.73 1.05 8.49
N THR A 18 4.20 2.28 8.45
CA THR A 18 2.76 2.51 8.54
C THR A 18 2.04 1.93 7.33
N ALA A 19 2.53 2.22 6.12
CA ALA A 19 1.92 1.70 4.90
C ALA A 19 2.01 0.18 4.82
N GLU A 20 3.12 -0.39 5.27
CA GLU A 20 3.27 -1.84 5.33
C GLU A 20 2.23 -2.45 6.28
N GLY A 21 2.04 -1.86 7.45
CA GLY A 21 1.06 -2.33 8.41
C GLY A 21 -0.36 -2.28 7.86
N ILE A 22 -0.71 -1.19 7.17
CA ILE A 22 -2.02 -1.05 6.54
C ILE A 22 -2.21 -2.11 5.45
N ALA A 23 -1.20 -2.32 4.61
CA ALA A 23 -1.28 -3.30 3.54
C ALA A 23 -1.48 -4.73 4.08
N LYS A 24 -0.78 -5.06 5.16
CA LYS A 24 -0.92 -6.38 5.79
C LYS A 24 -2.30 -6.56 6.42
N ALA A 25 -2.82 -5.51 7.06
CA ALA A 25 -4.17 -5.57 7.64
C ALA A 25 -5.23 -5.75 6.55
N LEU A 26 -5.08 -5.07 5.42
CA LEU A 26 -6.01 -5.19 4.31
C LEU A 26 -5.93 -6.56 3.64
N ASP A 27 -4.75 -7.15 3.56
CA ASP A 27 -4.57 -8.48 2.97
C ASP A 27 -5.31 -9.55 3.77
N ALA A 28 -5.48 -9.33 5.07
CA ALA A 28 -6.20 -10.25 5.94
C ALA A 28 -7.71 -10.00 5.96
N LEU A 29 -8.17 -8.94 5.31
CA LEU A 29 -9.56 -8.50 5.38
C LEU A 29 -10.45 -9.31 4.43
N LYS A 30 -11.66 -9.62 4.89
CA LYS A 30 -12.72 -10.20 4.05
C LYS A 30 -13.90 -9.24 4.08
N ILE A 31 -14.45 -8.97 2.91
CA ILE A 31 -15.59 -8.06 2.78
C ILE A 31 -16.76 -8.83 2.18
N THR A 32 -17.92 -8.73 2.81
CA THR A 32 -19.13 -9.37 2.32
C THR A 32 -20.06 -8.31 1.75
N VAL A 33 -20.44 -8.47 0.48
CA VAL A 33 -21.36 -7.58 -0.21
C VAL A 33 -22.42 -8.44 -0.87
N ASP A 34 -23.69 -8.21 -0.53
CA ASP A 34 -24.82 -8.95 -1.07
C ASP A 34 -24.66 -10.46 -0.95
N GLY A 35 -24.14 -10.92 0.19
CA GLY A 35 -23.94 -12.33 0.47
C GLY A 35 -22.71 -12.94 -0.19
N LYS A 36 -21.93 -12.17 -0.95
CA LYS A 36 -20.70 -12.64 -1.58
C LYS A 36 -19.49 -12.14 -0.81
N GLU A 37 -18.51 -13.00 -0.64
CA GLU A 37 -17.29 -12.68 0.08
C GLU A 37 -16.18 -12.27 -0.91
N TYR A 38 -15.48 -11.19 -0.55
CA TYR A 38 -14.37 -10.66 -1.35
C TYR A 38 -13.12 -10.54 -0.51
N GLY A 39 -11.97 -10.83 -1.11
CA GLY A 39 -10.70 -10.47 -0.55
C GLY A 39 -10.30 -9.05 -0.94
N VAL A 40 -9.20 -8.57 -0.39
CA VAL A 40 -8.65 -7.24 -0.71
C VAL A 40 -7.19 -7.42 -1.09
N LYS A 41 -6.76 -6.75 -2.16
CA LYS A 41 -5.38 -6.77 -2.61
C LYS A 41 -4.88 -5.36 -2.83
N VAL A 42 -3.75 -5.03 -2.23
CA VAL A 42 -3.06 -3.76 -2.50
C VAL A 42 -2.30 -3.94 -3.80
N THR A 43 -2.61 -3.12 -4.80
CA THR A 43 -1.99 -3.21 -6.11
C THR A 43 -0.85 -2.23 -6.30
N GLU A 44 -0.83 -1.14 -5.52
CA GLU A 44 0.22 -0.14 -5.64
C GLU A 44 0.21 0.81 -4.45
N PHE A 45 1.35 1.48 -4.25
CA PHE A 45 1.48 2.57 -3.27
C PHE A 45 1.83 3.83 -4.04
N ILE A 46 1.16 4.93 -3.71
CA ILE A 46 1.38 6.23 -4.35
C ILE A 46 1.62 7.28 -3.27
N PHE A 47 2.74 7.99 -3.37
CA PHE A 47 3.11 9.04 -2.41
C PHE A 47 3.39 10.35 -3.14
N LEU A 48 3.06 11.47 -2.50
CA LEU A 48 3.42 12.78 -3.03
C LEU A 48 4.93 12.99 -2.92
N ALA A 49 5.53 12.58 -1.81
CA ALA A 49 6.98 12.73 -1.60
C ALA A 49 7.56 11.49 -0.94
N GLU A 50 8.82 11.23 -1.21
CA GLU A 50 9.54 10.11 -0.65
C GLU A 50 10.85 10.60 -0.02
N LEU A 51 11.10 10.20 1.24
CA LEU A 51 12.34 10.48 1.93
C LEU A 51 13.35 9.38 1.58
N ASP A 52 14.18 9.63 0.59
CA ASP A 52 15.06 8.61 0.02
C ASP A 52 16.00 7.96 1.04
N GLY A 53 16.48 8.74 1.99
CA GLY A 53 17.43 8.25 2.99
C GLY A 53 16.88 7.24 3.99
N LEU A 54 15.57 7.01 4.00
CA LEU A 54 14.95 6.07 4.94
C LEU A 54 14.58 4.72 4.30
N TYR A 55 14.74 4.63 2.98
CA TYR A 55 14.57 3.37 2.23
C TYR A 55 13.21 2.68 2.42
N GLY A 56 12.17 3.46 2.67
CA GLY A 56 10.81 2.91 2.83
C GLY A 56 10.32 2.16 1.59
N ARG A 57 10.77 2.57 0.40
CA ARG A 57 10.45 1.91 -0.87
C ARG A 57 10.85 0.44 -0.84
N ASN A 58 12.02 0.12 -0.33
CA ASN A 58 12.52 -1.26 -0.29
C ASN A 58 11.57 -2.17 0.51
N ARG A 59 10.99 -1.63 1.57
CA ARG A 59 10.04 -2.36 2.40
C ARG A 59 8.74 -2.63 1.65
N LEU A 60 8.22 -1.62 0.96
CA LEU A 60 6.91 -1.71 0.30
C LEU A 60 6.95 -2.45 -1.03
N GLU A 61 8.06 -2.42 -1.75
CA GLU A 61 8.17 -3.09 -3.03
C GLU A 61 8.10 -4.61 -2.93
N LYS A 62 8.26 -5.15 -1.74
CA LYS A 62 8.01 -6.57 -1.49
C LYS A 62 6.53 -6.92 -1.57
N ILE A 63 5.65 -5.92 -1.49
CA ILE A 63 4.20 -6.10 -1.51
C ILE A 63 3.62 -5.69 -2.86
N ALA A 64 3.97 -4.49 -3.34
CA ALA A 64 3.42 -3.92 -4.56
C ALA A 64 4.31 -2.79 -5.06
N PRO A 65 4.18 -2.37 -6.34
CA PRO A 65 4.94 -1.25 -6.87
C PRO A 65 4.72 0.03 -6.08
N VAL A 66 5.75 0.86 -5.99
CA VAL A 66 5.74 2.14 -5.27
C VAL A 66 6.01 3.26 -6.26
N TYR A 67 5.14 4.27 -6.27
CA TYR A 67 5.28 5.45 -7.10
C TYR A 67 5.36 6.68 -6.21
N SER A 68 6.30 7.57 -6.47
CA SER A 68 6.43 8.83 -5.74
C SER A 68 6.60 9.97 -6.73
N ILE A 69 5.88 11.07 -6.49
CA ILE A 69 5.92 12.23 -7.39
C ILE A 69 7.21 13.02 -7.18
N ALA A 70 7.65 13.18 -5.94
CA ALA A 70 8.86 13.92 -5.61
C ALA A 70 9.73 13.08 -4.66
N HIS A 71 11.03 13.34 -4.69
CA HIS A 71 12.00 12.69 -3.82
C HIS A 71 12.72 13.74 -3.00
N ILE A 72 12.84 13.49 -1.71
CA ILE A 72 13.59 14.34 -0.78
C ILE A 72 14.83 13.55 -0.35
N LYS A 73 15.96 14.10 -0.69
CA LYS A 73 17.26 13.46 -0.41
C LYS A 73 17.89 13.96 0.88
#